data_938f718587b80028aebc9688610dc52b
#
_entry.id   938f718587b80028aebc9688610dc52b
#
_cell.length_a   1.000
_cell.length_b   1.000
_cell.length_c   1.000
_cell.angle_alpha   90.00
_cell.angle_beta   90.00
_cell.angle_gamma   90.00
#
_symmetry.space_group_name_H-M   'P 1'
#
loop_
_entity.id
_entity.type
_entity.pdbx_description
1 polymer ?
#
loop_
_entity_poly.entity_id
_entity_poly.type
_entity_poly.pdbx_seq_one_letter_code
_entity_poly.pdbx_strand_id
1 'polypeptide(L)'
;SATHDGSATTALYTNWPDKSRISMGDSHDLKIYHDGSNSYISDTGTGSLILQSSDLFLRTNSTENSVVCAANAGVTLYYDNAAKLATTSTGVAVTGGLTTTSTVILSNLPTSDPGTTGQLWNDNGTLKISAGG
;
A
#
# COMPACT_ATOMS: atom_id res chain seq x y z
N SER A 1 28.75 -8.54 -24.82
CA SER A 1 28.64 -9.91 -24.27
C SER A 1 29.18 -9.90 -22.84
N ALA A 2 28.36 -10.34 -21.90
CA ALA A 2 28.80 -10.48 -20.52
C ALA A 2 29.66 -11.75 -20.42
N THR A 3 30.93 -11.62 -19.98
CA THR A 3 31.79 -12.75 -19.69
C THR A 3 31.83 -12.99 -18.19
N HIS A 4 31.47 -14.19 -17.77
CA HIS A 4 31.65 -14.63 -16.39
C HIS A 4 33.04 -15.28 -16.29
N ASP A 5 33.90 -14.75 -15.44
CA ASP A 5 35.30 -15.21 -15.31
C ASP A 5 35.51 -16.23 -14.19
N GLY A 6 34.44 -16.74 -13.56
CA GLY A 6 34.50 -17.73 -12.49
C GLY A 6 34.98 -17.21 -11.13
N SER A 7 35.29 -15.93 -11.02
CA SER A 7 35.62 -15.26 -9.75
C SER A 7 34.36 -14.81 -9.03
N ALA A 8 34.42 -14.71 -7.70
CA ALA A 8 33.29 -14.42 -6.81
C ALA A 8 32.37 -13.32 -7.35
N THR A 9 31.07 -13.64 -7.47
CA THR A 9 29.89 -12.79 -7.60
C THR A 9 30.10 -11.33 -8.03
N THR A 10 30.68 -11.11 -9.21
CA THR A 10 30.61 -9.81 -9.88
C THR A 10 29.22 -9.71 -10.49
N ALA A 11 28.44 -8.73 -10.08
CA ALA A 11 27.12 -8.50 -10.66
C ALA A 11 27.26 -8.23 -12.18
N LEU A 12 26.52 -8.98 -12.99
CA LEU A 12 26.46 -8.75 -14.43
C LEU A 12 25.40 -7.69 -14.71
N TYR A 13 25.80 -6.62 -15.39
CA TYR A 13 24.92 -5.53 -15.76
C TYR A 13 24.72 -5.47 -17.28
N THR A 14 23.48 -5.31 -17.72
CA THR A 14 23.16 -4.81 -19.05
C THR A 14 22.77 -3.35 -18.89
N ASN A 15 23.69 -2.44 -19.22
CA ASN A 15 23.46 -1.00 -19.13
C ASN A 15 22.85 -0.47 -20.42
N TRP A 16 21.72 0.18 -20.32
CA TRP A 16 21.07 0.88 -21.41
C TRP A 16 21.12 2.38 -21.14
N PRO A 17 21.39 3.21 -22.16
CA PRO A 17 21.39 4.66 -22.00
C PRO A 17 20.02 5.17 -21.53
N ASP A 18 20.00 6.37 -20.98
CA ASP A 18 18.78 7.09 -20.66
C ASP A 18 17.84 7.14 -21.87
N LYS A 19 16.54 7.07 -21.61
CA LYS A 19 15.47 7.01 -22.62
C LYS A 19 15.37 5.69 -23.39
N SER A 20 16.30 4.73 -23.18
CA SER A 20 16.09 3.37 -23.65
C SER A 20 14.92 2.73 -22.92
N ARG A 21 14.15 1.87 -23.60
CA ARG A 21 12.93 1.27 -23.07
C ARG A 21 12.89 -0.23 -23.28
N ILE A 22 12.48 -0.95 -22.24
CA ILE A 22 11.92 -2.30 -22.40
C ILE A 22 10.42 -2.07 -22.69
N SER A 23 9.92 -2.61 -23.80
CA SER A 23 8.57 -2.35 -24.26
C SER A 23 7.87 -3.65 -24.64
N MET A 24 6.62 -3.78 -24.26
CA MET A 24 5.75 -4.94 -24.52
C MET A 24 4.39 -4.46 -25.04
N GLY A 25 3.72 -5.29 -25.85
CA GLY A 25 2.49 -4.97 -26.55
C GLY A 25 2.74 -4.30 -27.92
N ASP A 26 1.85 -4.50 -28.87
CA ASP A 26 1.98 -4.05 -30.27
C ASP A 26 2.05 -2.50 -30.38
N SER A 27 1.41 -1.80 -29.43
CA SER A 27 1.39 -0.34 -29.35
C SER A 27 2.30 0.21 -28.25
N HIS A 28 3.30 -0.58 -27.80
CA HIS A 28 4.18 -0.21 -26.69
C HIS A 28 3.42 0.06 -25.38
N ASP A 29 2.50 -0.81 -25.05
CA ASP A 29 1.53 -0.64 -23.98
C ASP A 29 2.19 -0.59 -22.60
N LEU A 30 3.06 -1.55 -22.29
CA LEU A 30 3.86 -1.58 -21.06
C LEU A 30 5.31 -1.19 -21.37
N LYS A 31 5.85 -0.24 -20.62
CA LYS A 31 7.24 0.26 -20.73
C LYS A 31 7.93 0.29 -19.37
N ILE A 32 9.21 -0.11 -19.35
CA ILE A 32 10.11 0.10 -18.22
C ILE A 32 11.30 0.91 -18.74
N TYR A 33 11.56 2.07 -18.15
CA TYR A 33 12.62 2.97 -18.62
C TYR A 33 13.06 3.99 -17.56
N HIS A 34 14.19 4.63 -17.81
CA HIS A 34 14.67 5.83 -17.11
C HIS A 34 14.76 6.99 -18.09
N ASP A 35 14.26 8.18 -17.72
CA ASP A 35 14.19 9.33 -18.61
C ASP A 35 15.40 10.30 -18.50
N GLY A 36 16.30 10.01 -17.57
CA GLY A 36 17.43 10.85 -17.18
C GLY A 36 17.22 11.52 -15.82
N SER A 37 16.04 11.38 -15.23
CA SER A 37 15.71 11.90 -13.91
C SER A 37 14.91 10.89 -13.09
N ASN A 38 13.93 10.21 -13.69
CA ASN A 38 13.03 9.30 -13.03
C ASN A 38 12.98 7.93 -13.72
N SER A 39 12.68 6.89 -12.94
CA SER A 39 12.43 5.53 -13.41
C SER A 39 10.95 5.22 -13.43
N TYR A 40 10.49 4.55 -14.49
CA TYR A 40 9.07 4.29 -14.74
C TYR A 40 8.80 2.82 -15.02
N ILE A 41 7.68 2.33 -14.49
CA ILE A 41 6.90 1.21 -15.02
C ILE A 41 5.60 1.85 -15.49
N SER A 42 5.38 1.94 -16.80
CA SER A 42 4.29 2.71 -17.41
C SER A 42 3.43 1.81 -18.28
N ASP A 43 2.19 1.60 -17.89
CA ASP A 43 1.14 0.96 -18.67
C ASP A 43 0.26 2.04 -19.30
N THR A 44 0.15 2.01 -20.64
CA THR A 44 -0.66 2.93 -21.43
C THR A 44 -1.65 2.17 -22.33
N GLY A 45 -1.72 0.86 -22.19
CA GLY A 45 -2.67 0.00 -22.89
C GLY A 45 -4.08 0.06 -22.32
N THR A 46 -4.93 -0.81 -22.82
CA THR A 46 -6.26 -1.05 -22.26
C THR A 46 -6.18 -2.18 -21.25
N GLY A 47 -6.54 -1.92 -20.02
CA GLY A 47 -6.45 -2.92 -18.95
C GLY A 47 -5.78 -2.36 -17.72
N SER A 48 -5.24 -3.22 -16.87
CA SER A 48 -4.63 -2.85 -15.61
C SER A 48 -3.19 -3.36 -15.52
N LEU A 49 -2.30 -2.57 -14.95
CA LEU A 49 -1.00 -3.07 -14.48
C LEU A 49 -1.23 -3.94 -13.24
N ILE A 50 -0.96 -5.23 -13.33
CA ILE A 50 -1.08 -6.18 -12.22
C ILE A 50 0.32 -6.50 -11.70
N LEU A 51 0.57 -6.14 -10.43
CA LEU A 51 1.75 -6.57 -9.68
C LEU A 51 1.33 -7.71 -8.76
N GLN A 52 1.75 -8.93 -9.08
CA GLN A 52 1.32 -10.14 -8.37
C GLN A 52 2.51 -10.84 -7.72
N SER A 53 2.41 -11.08 -6.43
CA SER A 53 3.37 -11.87 -5.67
C SER A 53 2.70 -12.44 -4.42
N SER A 54 3.41 -13.28 -3.64
CA SER A 54 2.92 -13.74 -2.33
C SER A 54 2.73 -12.54 -1.38
N ASP A 55 3.74 -11.66 -1.32
CA ASP A 55 3.69 -10.43 -0.55
C ASP A 55 4.24 -9.29 -1.40
N LEU A 56 3.61 -8.11 -1.38
CA LEU A 56 4.07 -6.93 -2.08
C LEU A 56 4.50 -5.87 -1.08
N PHE A 57 5.73 -5.37 -1.25
CA PHE A 57 6.32 -4.29 -0.46
C PHE A 57 6.61 -3.10 -1.34
N LEU A 58 6.07 -1.93 -1.01
CA LEU A 58 6.54 -0.65 -1.51
C LEU A 58 7.40 -0.01 -0.43
N ARG A 59 8.65 0.27 -0.74
CA ARG A 59 9.65 0.78 0.20
C ARG A 59 10.26 2.08 -0.27
N THR A 60 10.54 2.96 0.67
CA THR A 60 11.41 4.11 0.52
C THR A 60 12.73 3.82 1.23
N ASN A 61 13.84 4.35 0.72
CA ASN A 61 15.17 3.91 1.13
C ASN A 61 15.29 2.36 1.04
N SER A 62 16.34 1.76 1.45
CA SER A 62 16.55 0.31 1.28
C SER A 62 15.73 -0.56 2.24
N THR A 63 15.23 -0.01 3.35
CA THR A 63 14.65 -0.79 4.48
C THR A 63 13.33 -0.27 5.02
N GLU A 64 12.88 0.92 4.60
CA GLU A 64 11.70 1.58 5.14
C GLU A 64 10.44 1.15 4.39
N ASN A 65 9.52 0.51 5.07
CA ASN A 65 8.23 0.14 4.50
C ASN A 65 7.32 1.36 4.42
N SER A 66 6.64 1.53 3.27
CA SER A 66 5.56 2.50 3.07
C SER A 66 4.21 1.78 2.96
N VAL A 67 4.16 0.72 2.16
CA VAL A 67 2.98 -0.15 2.01
C VAL A 67 3.42 -1.60 2.02
N VAL A 68 2.73 -2.43 2.77
CA VAL A 68 2.88 -3.89 2.74
C VAL A 68 1.52 -4.51 2.45
N CYS A 69 1.45 -5.35 1.40
CA CYS A 69 0.32 -6.21 1.11
C CYS A 69 0.76 -7.63 1.40
N ALA A 70 0.21 -8.26 2.42
CA ALA A 70 0.60 -9.61 2.84
C ALA A 70 -0.47 -10.64 2.43
N ALA A 71 -0.04 -11.80 1.91
CA ALA A 71 -0.94 -12.87 1.53
C ALA A 71 -1.75 -13.37 2.73
N ASN A 72 -3.06 -13.59 2.52
CA ASN A 72 -4.01 -14.05 3.54
C ASN A 72 -4.04 -13.19 4.84
N ALA A 73 -3.53 -11.97 4.77
CA ALA A 73 -3.53 -11.03 5.88
C ALA A 73 -4.18 -9.71 5.44
N GLY A 74 -3.46 -8.63 5.36
CA GLY A 74 -4.04 -7.34 5.03
C GLY A 74 -3.07 -6.40 4.33
N VAL A 75 -3.55 -5.19 4.11
CA VAL A 75 -2.71 -4.07 3.68
C VAL A 75 -2.37 -3.22 4.89
N THR A 76 -1.09 -2.90 5.06
CA THR A 76 -0.62 -2.00 6.11
C THR A 76 0.09 -0.80 5.50
N LEU A 77 -0.28 0.39 5.93
CA LEU A 77 0.40 1.66 5.61
C LEU A 77 1.28 2.07 6.78
N TYR A 78 2.47 2.54 6.46
CA TYR A 78 3.49 2.90 7.44
C TYR A 78 3.89 4.36 7.33
N TYR A 79 4.34 4.91 8.43
CA TYR A 79 5.10 6.14 8.54
C TYR A 79 6.32 5.85 9.42
N ASP A 80 7.51 6.03 8.88
CA ASP A 80 8.79 5.77 9.56
C ASP A 80 8.82 4.37 10.19
N ASN A 81 8.55 3.33 9.38
CA ASN A 81 8.40 1.92 9.78
C ASN A 81 7.36 1.64 10.88
N ALA A 82 6.61 2.63 11.35
CA ALA A 82 5.52 2.44 12.29
C ALA A 82 4.18 2.28 11.55
N ALA A 83 3.47 1.19 11.77
CA ALA A 83 2.15 0.98 11.19
C ALA A 83 1.16 2.06 11.66
N LYS A 84 0.44 2.69 10.73
CA LYS A 84 -0.54 3.75 11.01
C LYS A 84 -1.97 3.38 10.61
N LEU A 85 -2.12 2.58 9.56
CA LEU A 85 -3.42 2.08 9.14
C LEU A 85 -3.24 0.64 8.64
N ALA A 86 -4.13 -0.25 9.08
CA ALA A 86 -4.12 -1.64 8.64
C ALA A 86 -5.55 -2.15 8.38
N THR A 87 -5.74 -2.92 7.30
CA THR A 87 -6.96 -3.71 7.13
C THR A 87 -6.87 -4.96 8.01
N THR A 88 -8.00 -5.33 8.62
CA THR A 88 -8.13 -6.50 9.51
C THR A 88 -9.32 -7.35 9.04
N SER A 89 -9.49 -8.53 9.62
CA SER A 89 -10.65 -9.41 9.33
C SER A 89 -12.01 -8.75 9.67
N THR A 90 -12.02 -7.74 10.53
CA THR A 90 -13.24 -7.09 11.01
C THR A 90 -13.37 -5.62 10.57
N GLY A 91 -12.39 -5.07 9.84
CA GLY A 91 -12.42 -3.69 9.39
C GLY A 91 -11.07 -3.05 9.22
N VAL A 92 -10.92 -1.83 9.68
CA VAL A 92 -9.69 -1.03 9.59
C VAL A 92 -9.24 -0.59 10.97
N ALA A 93 -7.97 -0.83 11.28
CA ALA A 93 -7.33 -0.31 12.48
C ALA A 93 -6.51 0.95 12.13
N VAL A 94 -6.71 2.02 12.91
CA VAL A 94 -5.91 3.25 12.86
C VAL A 94 -5.10 3.35 14.13
N THR A 95 -3.77 3.43 14.00
CA THR A 95 -2.87 3.63 15.14
C THR A 95 -2.49 5.10 15.24
N GLY A 96 -3.04 5.78 16.23
CA GLY A 96 -2.90 7.22 16.43
C GLY A 96 -4.21 7.97 16.21
N GLY A 97 -4.12 9.24 15.86
CA GLY A 97 -5.29 10.08 15.63
C GLY A 97 -5.89 9.91 14.25
N LEU A 98 -7.20 10.01 14.14
CA LEU A 98 -7.93 10.19 12.88
C LEU A 98 -8.47 11.61 12.83
N THR A 99 -8.00 12.41 11.86
CA THR A 99 -8.50 13.76 11.61
C THR A 99 -9.27 13.81 10.32
N THR A 100 -10.49 14.31 10.34
CA THR A 100 -11.31 14.53 9.15
C THR A 100 -11.56 16.03 8.97
N THR A 101 -11.50 16.52 7.75
CA THR A 101 -11.75 17.94 7.41
C THR A 101 -13.18 18.20 6.93
N SER A 102 -14.02 17.16 6.94
CA SER A 102 -15.41 17.22 6.48
C SER A 102 -16.27 16.27 7.31
N THR A 103 -17.42 15.90 6.79
CA THR A 103 -18.42 15.09 7.47
C THR A 103 -17.92 13.67 7.76
N VAL A 104 -18.21 13.18 8.97
CA VAL A 104 -18.11 11.76 9.33
C VAL A 104 -19.52 11.19 9.40
N ILE A 105 -19.77 10.12 8.66
CA ILE A 105 -21.05 9.39 8.71
C ILE A 105 -20.80 8.07 9.43
N LEU A 106 -21.46 7.89 10.57
CA LEU A 106 -21.44 6.66 11.35
C LEU A 106 -22.79 5.95 11.16
N SER A 107 -22.84 5.02 10.21
CA SER A 107 -24.04 4.23 9.92
C SER A 107 -24.17 3.06 10.89
N ASN A 108 -25.42 2.67 11.21
CA ASN A 108 -25.72 1.47 12.00
C ASN A 108 -25.09 1.44 13.40
N LEU A 109 -25.00 2.60 14.04
CA LEU A 109 -24.63 2.63 15.46
C LEU A 109 -25.67 1.85 16.29
N PRO A 110 -25.27 1.12 17.35
CA PRO A 110 -26.21 0.56 18.31
C PRO A 110 -27.13 1.63 18.87
N THR A 111 -28.38 1.29 19.11
CA THR A 111 -29.42 2.21 19.68
C THR A 111 -29.58 2.06 21.19
N SER A 112 -28.81 1.18 21.80
CA SER A 112 -28.65 1.01 23.25
C SER A 112 -27.18 0.89 23.58
N ASP A 113 -26.83 1.09 24.85
CA ASP A 113 -25.41 0.95 25.29
C ASP A 113 -24.92 -0.47 25.00
N PRO A 114 -23.86 -0.62 24.18
CA PRO A 114 -23.32 -1.92 23.80
C PRO A 114 -22.50 -2.63 24.91
N GLY A 115 -22.23 -1.96 26.03
CA GLY A 115 -21.43 -2.51 27.12
C GLY A 115 -19.94 -2.67 26.79
N THR A 116 -19.49 -2.19 25.65
CA THR A 116 -18.07 -2.25 25.23
C THR A 116 -17.42 -0.89 25.43
N THR A 117 -16.45 -0.82 26.33
CA THR A 117 -15.77 0.44 26.66
C THR A 117 -15.25 1.15 25.41
N GLY A 118 -15.60 2.42 25.26
CA GLY A 118 -15.16 3.28 24.17
C GLY A 118 -15.96 3.13 22.87
N GLN A 119 -16.91 2.20 22.79
CA GLN A 119 -17.74 2.05 21.61
C GLN A 119 -18.79 3.18 21.53
N LEU A 120 -18.95 3.75 20.33
CA LEU A 120 -19.95 4.77 20.06
C LEU A 120 -21.32 4.14 19.86
N TRP A 121 -22.36 4.80 20.34
CA TRP A 121 -23.76 4.42 20.16
C TRP A 121 -24.67 5.64 20.07
N ASN A 122 -25.87 5.44 19.53
CA ASN A 122 -26.87 6.49 19.31
C ASN A 122 -28.01 6.35 20.32
N ASP A 123 -28.08 7.26 21.29
CA ASP A 123 -29.17 7.36 22.22
C ASP A 123 -30.19 8.39 21.70
N ASN A 124 -31.17 7.91 20.92
CA ASN A 124 -32.24 8.74 20.38
C ASN A 124 -31.78 10.04 19.71
N GLY A 125 -30.74 9.96 18.87
CA GLY A 125 -30.15 11.10 18.15
C GLY A 125 -28.96 11.73 18.87
N THR A 126 -28.64 11.29 20.10
CA THR A 126 -27.43 11.75 20.82
C THR A 126 -26.32 10.72 20.71
N LEU A 127 -25.16 11.14 20.21
CA LEU A 127 -23.98 10.29 20.17
C LEU A 127 -23.40 10.13 21.58
N LYS A 128 -23.25 8.90 22.03
CA LYS A 128 -22.66 8.54 23.33
C LYS A 128 -21.50 7.59 23.19
N ILE A 129 -20.70 7.51 24.24
CA ILE A 129 -19.59 6.56 24.38
C ILE A 129 -19.95 5.60 25.50
N SER A 130 -19.89 4.29 25.23
CA SER A 130 -20.08 3.27 26.26
C SER A 130 -18.95 3.30 27.28
N ALA A 131 -19.29 3.26 28.55
CA ALA A 131 -18.33 3.12 29.65
C ALA A 131 -17.89 1.66 29.88
N GLY A 132 -18.58 0.72 29.22
CA GLY A 132 -18.48 -0.70 29.49
C GLY A 132 -19.45 -1.11 30.62
N GLY A 133 -19.82 -2.38 30.66
CA GLY A 133 -20.67 -2.98 31.68
C GLY A 133 -20.02 -4.21 32.27
#